data_60d232a0078c6dbd49f06aba9a5ef77b
#
_entry.id   60d232a0078c6dbd49f06aba9a5ef77b
#
_cell.length_a   1.000
_cell.length_b   1.000
_cell.length_c   1.000
_cell.angle_alpha   90.00
_cell.angle_beta   90.00
_cell.angle_gamma   90.00
#
_symmetry.space_group_name_H-M   'P 1'
#
loop_
_entity.id
_entity.type
_entity.pdbx_description
1 polymer ?
#
loop_
_entity_poly.entity_id
_entity_poly.type
_entity_poly.pdbx_seq_one_letter_code
_entity_poly.pdbx_strand_id
1 'polypeptide(L)'
;MLSNQRELAEYRVGPITEIPERSGILVQAGDVEAGVFMVHGRLHAYENRCRHQGGPVCTGEIIGRYEQVLRPDGTVAGERFADDEVRIACPWHGWEYDLETGECTADRRFKLRRLEVRVREGEAYVVA
;
A
#
# COMPACT_ATOMS: atom_id res chain seq x y z
N MET A 1 13.13 35.20 -7.69
CA MET A 1 12.81 33.90 -8.24
C MET A 1 12.26 33.01 -7.17
N LEU A 2 11.22 32.40 -7.41
CA LEU A 2 10.78 31.40 -6.54
C LEU A 2 10.77 30.08 -7.17
N SER A 3 11.26 29.14 -6.45
CA SER A 3 11.16 27.77 -6.85
C SER A 3 9.75 27.27 -6.57
N ASN A 4 9.18 26.59 -7.54
CA ASN A 4 7.96 25.84 -7.31
C ASN A 4 8.26 24.46 -6.78
N GLN A 5 9.52 24.17 -6.52
CA GLN A 5 9.91 22.89 -5.96
C GLN A 5 9.50 22.83 -4.50
N ARG A 6 8.82 21.76 -4.16
CA ARG A 6 8.50 21.49 -2.77
C ARG A 6 9.75 20.93 -2.09
N GLU A 7 10.12 21.52 -0.96
CA GLU A 7 11.15 20.89 -0.13
C GLU A 7 10.60 19.62 0.47
N LEU A 8 11.35 18.54 0.33
CA LEU A 8 11.00 17.28 0.94
C LEU A 8 11.40 17.28 2.40
N ALA A 9 10.54 16.80 3.24
CA ALA A 9 10.78 16.67 4.67
C ALA A 9 10.47 15.27 5.12
N GLU A 10 11.05 14.90 6.25
CA GLU A 10 10.79 13.60 6.86
C GLU A 10 9.71 13.74 7.92
N TYR A 11 8.72 12.86 7.88
CA TYR A 11 7.62 12.83 8.83
C TYR A 11 7.64 11.51 9.57
N ARG A 12 7.73 11.58 10.90
CA ARG A 12 7.86 10.39 11.73
C ARG A 12 6.60 9.53 11.67
N VAL A 13 6.78 8.24 11.43
CA VAL A 13 5.71 7.24 11.50
C VAL A 13 5.69 6.61 12.90
N GLY A 14 6.85 6.15 13.37
CA GLY A 14 7.01 5.50 14.66
C GLY A 14 8.05 4.38 14.60
N PRO A 15 8.20 3.64 15.72
CA PRO A 15 9.11 2.50 15.74
C PRO A 15 8.65 1.43 14.76
N ILE A 16 9.60 0.86 14.01
CA ILE A 16 9.28 -0.19 13.04
C ILE A 16 8.67 -1.43 13.71
N THR A 17 9.01 -1.67 14.98
CA THR A 17 8.44 -2.78 15.75
C THR A 17 6.96 -2.61 16.06
N GLU A 18 6.44 -1.41 15.91
CA GLU A 18 5.02 -1.12 16.13
C GLU A 18 4.21 -1.09 14.85
N ILE A 19 4.82 -1.42 13.71
CA ILE A 19 4.14 -1.49 12.42
C ILE A 19 3.91 -2.97 12.10
N PRO A 20 2.69 -3.50 12.35
CA PRO A 20 2.42 -4.91 12.12
C PRO A 20 2.47 -5.27 10.65
N GLU A 21 2.82 -6.52 10.37
CA GLU A 21 2.76 -7.06 9.00
C GLU A 21 1.33 -6.98 8.46
N ARG A 22 1.19 -6.57 7.21
CA ARG A 22 -0.10 -6.40 6.51
C ARG A 22 -1.02 -5.39 7.17
N SER A 23 -0.46 -4.40 7.83
CA SER A 23 -1.24 -3.36 8.49
C SER A 23 -0.84 -2.01 7.93
N GLY A 24 -1.80 -1.11 7.82
CA GLY A 24 -1.57 0.26 7.36
C GLY A 24 -1.65 1.25 8.51
N ILE A 25 -0.73 2.20 8.52
CA ILE A 25 -0.74 3.32 9.44
C ILE A 25 -0.87 4.58 8.61
N LEU A 26 -1.85 5.43 8.94
CA LEU A 26 -2.01 6.71 8.25
C LEU A 26 -1.17 7.77 8.93
N VAL A 27 -0.45 8.54 8.11
CA VAL A 27 0.42 9.62 8.56
C VAL A 27 0.15 10.86 7.73
N GLN A 28 -0.06 11.99 8.38
CA GLN A 28 -0.15 13.27 7.68
C GLN A 28 1.27 13.78 7.45
N ALA A 29 1.70 13.75 6.20
CA ALA A 29 3.04 14.17 5.78
C ALA A 29 2.93 15.50 5.01
N GLY A 30 2.91 16.61 5.74
CA GLY A 30 2.66 17.92 5.14
C GLY A 30 1.24 17.98 4.57
N ASP A 31 1.14 18.25 3.28
CA ASP A 31 -0.14 18.30 2.57
C ASP A 31 -0.62 16.93 2.10
N VAL A 32 0.18 15.90 2.31
CA VAL A 32 -0.10 14.56 1.81
C VAL A 32 -0.48 13.65 2.96
N GLU A 33 -1.61 12.96 2.83
CA GLU A 33 -1.92 11.87 3.72
C GLU A 33 -1.31 10.60 3.14
N ALA A 34 -0.48 9.93 3.92
CA ALA A 34 0.22 8.73 3.49
C ALA A 34 -0.26 7.51 4.27
N GLY A 35 -0.31 6.37 3.59
CA GLY A 35 -0.45 5.08 4.24
C GLY A 35 0.91 4.37 4.23
N VAL A 36 1.31 3.84 5.38
CA VAL A 36 2.56 3.11 5.52
C VAL A 36 2.24 1.67 5.86
N PHE A 37 2.81 0.75 5.11
CA PHE A 37 2.50 -0.68 5.21
C PHE A 37 3.76 -1.51 5.37
N MET A 38 3.68 -2.53 6.21
CA MET A 38 4.70 -3.57 6.30
C MET A 38 4.24 -4.76 5.46
N VAL A 39 5.00 -5.10 4.42
CA VAL A 39 4.69 -6.23 3.54
C VAL A 39 5.94 -7.05 3.33
N HIS A 40 5.90 -8.31 3.72
CA HIS A 40 7.02 -9.23 3.63
C HIS A 40 8.31 -8.66 4.25
N GLY A 41 8.17 -8.03 5.42
CA GLY A 41 9.29 -7.46 6.15
C GLY A 41 9.84 -6.15 5.60
N ARG A 42 9.18 -5.54 4.62
CA ARG A 42 9.59 -4.27 4.03
C ARG A 42 8.51 -3.22 4.19
N LEU A 43 8.95 -1.98 4.40
CA LEU A 43 8.04 -0.84 4.50
C LEU A 43 7.77 -0.24 3.13
N HIS A 44 6.49 0.07 2.90
CA HIS A 44 6.02 0.74 1.70
C HIS A 44 5.10 1.88 2.10
N ALA A 45 5.21 3.01 1.42
CA ALA A 45 4.32 4.14 1.67
C ALA A 45 3.72 4.64 0.38
N TYR A 46 2.44 4.98 0.44
CA TYR A 46 1.70 5.49 -0.70
C TYR A 46 0.84 6.67 -0.27
N GLU A 47 0.63 7.62 -1.19
CA GLU A 47 -0.38 8.64 -0.99
C GLU A 47 -1.75 7.96 -0.86
N ASN A 48 -2.53 8.38 0.14
CA ASN A 48 -3.85 7.82 0.41
C ASN A 48 -4.88 8.36 -0.59
N ARG A 49 -4.70 8.00 -1.86
CA ARG A 49 -5.56 8.48 -2.93
C ARG A 49 -5.64 7.45 -4.06
N CYS A 50 -6.82 6.87 -4.23
CA CYS A 50 -7.08 5.92 -5.31
C CYS A 50 -7.01 6.63 -6.67
N ARG A 51 -6.38 5.98 -7.65
CA ARG A 51 -6.25 6.52 -9.00
C ARG A 51 -7.57 6.62 -9.74
N HIS A 52 -8.59 5.89 -9.29
CA HIS A 52 -9.91 5.93 -9.92
C HIS A 52 -10.63 7.26 -9.65
N GLN A 53 -11.00 7.53 -8.41
CA GLN A 53 -11.73 8.76 -8.05
C GLN A 53 -11.21 9.42 -6.77
N GLY A 54 -9.98 9.15 -6.39
CA GLY A 54 -9.37 9.78 -5.24
C GLY A 54 -9.81 9.26 -3.89
N GLY A 55 -10.43 8.07 -3.83
CA GLY A 55 -10.87 7.48 -2.59
C GLY A 55 -9.72 7.14 -1.64
N PRO A 56 -10.01 6.92 -0.34
CA PRO A 56 -8.99 6.67 0.68
C PRO A 56 -8.48 5.22 0.62
N VAL A 57 -7.72 4.91 -0.41
CA VAL A 57 -7.27 3.56 -0.72
C VAL A 57 -6.49 2.91 0.43
N CYS A 58 -5.73 3.70 1.19
CA CYS A 58 -4.91 3.17 2.28
C CYS A 58 -5.72 2.72 3.49
N THR A 59 -7.01 3.01 3.52
CA THR A 59 -7.93 2.52 4.55
C THR A 59 -8.67 1.26 4.14
N GLY A 60 -8.38 0.75 2.95
CA GLY A 60 -9.05 -0.42 2.40
C GLY A 60 -8.63 -1.72 3.04
N GLU A 61 -9.28 -2.79 2.63
CA GLU A 61 -8.98 -4.12 3.12
C GLU A 61 -7.70 -4.65 2.46
N ILE A 62 -6.82 -5.21 3.28
CA ILE A 62 -5.58 -5.83 2.82
C ILE A 62 -5.82 -7.33 2.69
N ILE A 63 -5.67 -7.84 1.48
CA ILE A 63 -5.96 -9.23 1.14
C ILE A 63 -4.81 -9.85 0.35
N GLY A 64 -4.75 -11.16 0.34
CA GLY A 64 -3.89 -11.89 -0.57
C GLY A 64 -4.52 -12.00 -1.96
N ARG A 65 -3.76 -12.53 -2.90
CA ARG A 65 -4.30 -12.80 -4.25
C ARG A 65 -5.31 -13.94 -4.17
N TYR A 66 -6.52 -13.68 -4.67
CA TYR A 66 -7.57 -14.70 -4.75
C TYR A 66 -7.21 -15.76 -5.78
N GLU A 67 -7.41 -17.02 -5.43
CA GLU A 67 -7.28 -18.12 -6.39
C GLU A 67 -8.24 -19.26 -6.08
N GLN A 68 -8.62 -19.99 -7.12
CA GLN A 68 -9.39 -21.22 -6.97
C GLN A 68 -8.45 -22.40 -6.84
N VAL A 69 -8.77 -23.29 -5.90
CA VAL A 69 -8.04 -24.54 -5.75
C VAL A 69 -8.79 -25.61 -6.57
N LEU A 70 -8.10 -26.16 -7.56
CA LEU A 70 -8.70 -27.15 -8.47
C LEU A 70 -8.33 -28.57 -8.06
N ARG A 71 -9.30 -29.48 -8.24
CA ARG A 71 -9.04 -30.93 -8.15
C ARG A 71 -8.36 -31.41 -9.43
N PRO A 72 -7.76 -32.62 -9.42
CA PRO A 72 -7.13 -33.16 -10.63
C PRO A 72 -8.06 -33.27 -11.84
N ASP A 73 -9.37 -33.38 -11.61
CA ASP A 73 -10.36 -33.47 -12.70
C ASP A 73 -10.82 -32.12 -13.21
N GLY A 74 -10.24 -31.01 -12.69
CA GLY A 74 -10.56 -29.66 -13.12
C GLY A 74 -11.72 -29.02 -12.38
N THR A 75 -12.39 -29.75 -11.46
CA THR A 75 -13.46 -29.15 -10.65
C THR A 75 -12.89 -28.33 -9.50
N VAL A 76 -13.67 -27.36 -9.01
CA VAL A 76 -13.24 -26.47 -7.94
C VAL A 76 -13.37 -27.19 -6.59
N ALA A 77 -12.23 -27.33 -5.88
CA ALA A 77 -12.20 -27.89 -4.54
C ALA A 77 -12.49 -26.83 -3.48
N GLY A 78 -12.18 -25.56 -3.78
CA GLY A 78 -12.35 -24.47 -2.85
C GLY A 78 -11.68 -23.21 -3.37
N GLU A 79 -11.56 -22.25 -2.48
CA GLU A 79 -10.98 -20.95 -2.76
C GLU A 79 -9.98 -20.60 -1.67
N ARG A 80 -8.97 -19.81 -2.02
CA ARG A 80 -8.02 -19.32 -1.03
C ARG A 80 -7.44 -17.98 -1.46
N PHE A 81 -6.83 -17.28 -0.50
CA PHE A 81 -6.03 -16.09 -0.77
C PHE A 81 -4.56 -16.46 -0.63
N ALA A 82 -3.80 -16.29 -1.70
CA ALA A 82 -2.38 -16.58 -1.70
C ALA A 82 -1.61 -15.46 -1.00
N ASP A 83 -0.57 -15.82 -0.24
CA ASP A 83 0.22 -14.84 0.51
C ASP A 83 1.38 -14.25 -0.28
N ASP A 84 1.64 -14.77 -1.47
CA ASP A 84 2.74 -14.32 -2.33
C ASP A 84 2.51 -12.91 -2.90
N GLU A 85 1.27 -12.48 -3.02
CA GLU A 85 0.93 -11.15 -3.50
C GLU A 85 -0.08 -10.52 -2.54
N VAL A 86 0.32 -9.40 -1.94
CA VAL A 86 -0.53 -8.68 -0.98
C VAL A 86 -1.14 -7.48 -1.67
N ARG A 87 -2.45 -7.35 -1.59
CA ARG A 87 -3.22 -6.30 -2.26
C ARG A 87 -4.01 -5.49 -1.26
N ILE A 88 -4.31 -4.24 -1.63
CA ILE A 88 -5.25 -3.40 -0.91
C ILE A 88 -6.39 -3.03 -1.84
N ALA A 89 -7.63 -3.14 -1.34
CA ALA A 89 -8.83 -2.81 -2.10
C ALA A 89 -9.35 -1.45 -1.66
N CYS A 90 -9.52 -0.53 -2.62
CA CYS A 90 -10.08 0.78 -2.33
C CYS A 90 -11.53 0.62 -1.83
N PRO A 91 -11.90 1.24 -0.69
CA PRO A 91 -13.24 1.06 -0.13
C PRO A 91 -14.35 1.69 -0.99
N TRP A 92 -14.02 2.60 -1.91
CA TRP A 92 -15.04 3.26 -2.71
C TRP A 92 -15.57 2.38 -3.83
N HIS A 93 -14.67 1.76 -4.65
CA HIS A 93 -15.11 0.99 -5.81
C HIS A 93 -14.39 -0.34 -5.97
N GLY A 94 -13.63 -0.75 -4.96
CA GLY A 94 -12.99 -2.05 -4.96
C GLY A 94 -11.78 -2.20 -5.88
N TRP A 95 -11.22 -1.09 -6.40
CA TRP A 95 -9.98 -1.17 -7.16
C TRP A 95 -8.88 -1.74 -6.27
N GLU A 96 -8.17 -2.75 -6.78
CA GLU A 96 -7.12 -3.42 -6.04
C GLU A 96 -5.75 -3.00 -6.54
N TYR A 97 -4.86 -2.79 -5.60
CA TYR A 97 -3.48 -2.42 -5.88
C TYR A 97 -2.53 -3.37 -5.17
N ASP A 98 -1.46 -3.76 -5.89
CA ASP A 98 -0.37 -4.54 -5.31
C ASP A 98 0.38 -3.64 -4.33
N LEU A 99 0.50 -4.04 -3.06
CA LEU A 99 1.16 -3.23 -2.04
C LEU A 99 2.68 -3.19 -2.17
N GLU A 100 3.29 -4.09 -2.92
CA GLU A 100 4.73 -4.04 -3.14
C GLU A 100 5.11 -3.10 -4.28
N THR A 101 4.27 -2.99 -5.30
CA THR A 101 4.57 -2.17 -6.49
C THR A 101 3.74 -0.90 -6.58
N GLY A 102 2.58 -0.88 -5.92
CA GLY A 102 1.61 0.20 -6.03
C GLY A 102 0.76 0.12 -7.29
N GLU A 103 0.93 -0.90 -8.11
CA GLU A 103 0.22 -1.02 -9.38
C GLU A 103 -1.19 -1.55 -9.21
N CYS A 104 -2.13 -0.98 -9.98
CA CYS A 104 -3.48 -1.52 -10.06
C CYS A 104 -3.43 -2.90 -10.73
N THR A 105 -4.07 -3.89 -10.09
CA THR A 105 -3.98 -5.27 -10.58
C THR A 105 -4.77 -5.50 -11.87
N ALA A 106 -5.79 -4.68 -12.12
CA ALA A 106 -6.58 -4.75 -13.35
C ALA A 106 -5.91 -4.04 -14.53
N ASP A 107 -5.11 -3.01 -14.25
CA ASP A 107 -4.39 -2.26 -15.28
C ASP A 107 -3.12 -1.67 -14.67
N ARG A 108 -2.00 -2.28 -14.96
CA ARG A 108 -0.71 -1.92 -14.37
C ARG A 108 -0.20 -0.53 -14.75
N ARG A 109 -0.85 0.15 -15.69
CA ARG A 109 -0.51 1.53 -16.03
C ARG A 109 -0.94 2.50 -14.93
N PHE A 110 -1.95 2.15 -14.13
CA PHE A 110 -2.38 2.94 -13.00
C PHE A 110 -1.62 2.53 -11.76
N LYS A 111 -0.96 3.49 -11.13
CA LYS A 111 -0.13 3.25 -9.94
C LYS A 111 -0.48 4.27 -8.87
N LEU A 112 -0.48 3.80 -7.62
CA LEU A 112 -0.52 4.71 -6.49
C LEU A 112 0.78 5.51 -6.46
N ARG A 113 0.71 6.75 -5.98
CA ARG A 113 1.92 7.55 -5.81
C ARG A 113 2.73 6.97 -4.65
N ARG A 114 3.91 6.44 -4.96
CA ARG A 114 4.82 5.89 -3.95
C ARG A 114 5.58 7.02 -3.28
N LEU A 115 5.70 6.92 -1.96
CA LEU A 115 6.52 7.83 -1.17
C LEU A 115 7.71 7.06 -0.62
N GLU A 116 8.83 7.76 -0.47
CA GLU A 116 10.02 7.16 0.10
C GLU A 116 9.84 6.94 1.60
N VAL A 117 10.34 5.81 2.11
CA VAL A 117 10.39 5.53 3.54
C VAL A 117 11.85 5.43 3.94
N ARG A 118 12.24 6.10 5.01
CA ARG A 118 13.56 6.01 5.61
C ARG A 118 13.46 5.44 7.00
N VAL A 119 14.44 4.62 7.36
CA VAL A 119 14.52 4.04 8.70
C VAL A 119 15.82 4.49 9.34
N ARG A 120 15.72 5.09 10.52
CA ARG A 120 16.87 5.51 11.30
C ARG A 120 16.65 5.12 12.77
N GLU A 121 17.65 4.44 13.34
CA GLU A 121 17.61 4.04 14.74
C GLU A 121 16.31 3.31 15.12
N GLY A 122 15.84 2.42 14.23
CA GLY A 122 14.63 1.65 14.44
C GLY A 122 13.33 2.40 14.27
N GLU A 123 13.37 3.64 13.79
CA GLU A 123 12.18 4.46 13.54
C GLU A 123 11.97 4.70 12.05
N ALA A 124 10.70 4.67 11.62
CA ALA A 124 10.33 4.91 10.23
C ALA A 124 9.89 6.35 10.02
N TYR A 125 10.25 6.88 8.86
CA TYR A 125 9.89 8.24 8.41
C TYR A 125 9.41 8.17 6.98
N VAL A 126 8.36 8.93 6.67
CA VAL A 126 7.89 9.14 5.30
C VAL A 126 8.51 10.43 4.79
N VAL A 127 8.99 10.40 3.56
CA VAL A 127 9.55 11.58 2.90
C VAL A 127 8.51 12.13 1.93
N ALA A 128 8.10 13.34 2.16
CA ALA A 128 7.11 13.99 1.30
C ALA A 128 7.34 15.50 1.20
#